data_b137833adf17c68d08f4a7ad92f3ad66
#
_entry.id   b137833adf17c68d08f4a7ad92f3ad66
#
_cell.length_a   1.000
_cell.length_b   1.000
_cell.length_c   1.000
_cell.angle_alpha   90.00
_cell.angle_beta   90.00
_cell.angle_gamma   90.00
#
_symmetry.space_group_name_H-M   'P 1'
#
loop_
_entity.id
_entity.type
_entity.pdbx_description
1 polymer ?
#
loop_
_entity_poly.entity_id
_entity_poly.type
_entity_poly.pdbx_seq_one_letter_code
_entity_poly.pdbx_strand_id
1 'polypeptide(L)'
;MTPEIITIQPARVPNAVRMPLWIRQNLGSDAHYGKTSDAVQANRLHTVCEEARCPNRGECWSRGTATFMLLGDTCTRACGFCSVKTGKPDHFDADEPRRVAEAVMALKLNYIVLTSVNRDDLADGGAGIFAATLRELRLRDATIGVEYLTPDFRQCQDDAVRIIMDALGELPDGARSDLVWGHNVETVPRLYQTARKGSKYQRSLDLLAKAAQQSGVEAKSALMLGLGESRAEVLAVLRDLYSAGVKRVSLGQYLRPSLNHLPVLDYIHPEVFTEYEHEARAMGFAWVKAGPLVRSSYYAEEQQGDTHA
;
A
#
# COMPACT_ATOMS: atom_id res chain seq x y z
N MET A 1 -15.46 44.22 22.86
CA MET A 1 -14.89 42.95 23.37
C MET A 1 -14.26 42.25 22.19
N THR A 2 -12.94 42.34 22.06
CA THR A 2 -12.16 41.61 21.03
C THR A 2 -11.99 40.19 21.50
N PRO A 3 -12.24 39.16 20.66
CA PRO A 3 -12.02 37.78 21.07
C PRO A 3 -10.51 37.51 21.24
N GLU A 4 -10.12 37.01 22.42
CA GLU A 4 -8.78 36.50 22.66
C GLU A 4 -8.53 35.26 21.77
N ILE A 5 -7.54 35.37 20.91
CA ILE A 5 -7.03 34.23 20.14
C ILE A 5 -6.23 33.35 21.08
N ILE A 6 -6.80 32.21 21.49
CA ILE A 6 -6.08 31.19 22.25
C ILE A 6 -5.07 30.54 21.31
N THR A 7 -3.82 30.96 21.40
CA THR A 7 -2.70 30.31 20.71
C THR A 7 -2.38 28.99 21.43
N ILE A 8 -2.87 27.87 20.89
CA ILE A 8 -2.47 26.55 21.38
C ILE A 8 -1.01 26.32 20.97
N GLN A 9 -0.10 26.47 21.92
CA GLN A 9 1.29 26.07 21.72
C GLN A 9 1.32 24.54 21.56
N PRO A 10 1.95 23.99 20.49
CA PRO A 10 2.11 22.56 20.37
C PRO A 10 2.93 22.07 21.58
N ALA A 11 2.40 21.07 22.29
CA ALA A 11 3.11 20.45 23.39
C ALA A 11 4.52 20.05 22.92
N ARG A 12 5.55 20.50 23.63
CA ARG A 12 6.94 20.07 23.41
C ARG A 12 6.97 18.55 23.59
N VAL A 13 7.13 17.80 22.49
CA VAL A 13 7.43 16.37 22.55
C VAL A 13 8.83 16.25 23.18
N PRO A 14 8.95 15.64 24.36
CA PRO A 14 10.26 15.44 24.96
C PRO A 14 11.04 14.48 24.05
N ASN A 15 12.22 14.93 23.59
CA ASN A 15 13.17 14.18 22.77
C ASN A 15 12.59 13.61 21.48
N ALA A 16 12.54 14.42 20.42
CA ALA A 16 12.42 13.88 19.06
C ALA A 16 13.59 12.91 18.85
N VAL A 17 13.29 11.61 18.77
CA VAL A 17 14.28 10.57 18.53
C VAL A 17 14.95 10.90 17.19
N ARG A 18 16.26 11.18 17.22
CA ARG A 18 17.00 11.58 16.02
C ARG A 18 17.04 10.43 15.04
N MET A 19 16.64 10.68 13.77
CA MET A 19 16.67 9.68 12.72
C MET A 19 18.07 9.06 12.60
N PRO A 20 18.21 7.74 12.77
CA PRO A 20 19.49 7.05 12.69
C PRO A 20 20.02 6.97 11.26
N LEU A 21 21.32 6.66 11.12
CA LEU A 21 21.99 6.64 9.83
C LEU A 21 21.47 5.55 8.89
N TRP A 22 21.02 4.42 9.40
CA TRP A 22 20.51 3.30 8.60
C TRP A 22 19.14 3.56 7.91
N ILE A 23 18.50 4.69 8.21
CA ILE A 23 17.25 5.11 7.53
C ILE A 23 17.54 6.15 6.43
N ARG A 24 18.77 6.64 6.31
CA ARG A 24 19.12 7.63 5.28
C ARG A 24 19.26 6.95 3.93
N GLN A 25 18.56 7.48 2.93
CA GLN A 25 18.66 7.03 1.54
C GLN A 25 19.35 8.08 0.66
N ASN A 26 19.91 7.59 -0.45
CA ASN A 26 20.37 8.45 -1.55
C ASN A 26 19.16 8.87 -2.39
N LEU A 27 19.08 10.15 -2.73
CA LEU A 27 18.09 10.65 -3.69
C LEU A 27 18.50 10.13 -5.07
N GLY A 28 17.60 9.39 -5.74
CA GLY A 28 17.81 8.97 -7.13
C GLY A 28 17.87 10.18 -8.07
N SER A 29 18.75 10.15 -9.05
CA SER A 29 18.97 11.27 -9.97
C SER A 29 19.39 10.83 -11.38
N ASP A 30 19.01 9.63 -11.81
CA ASP A 30 19.39 9.10 -13.13
C ASP A 30 18.31 9.34 -14.22
N ALA A 31 18.64 8.93 -15.45
CA ALA A 31 17.77 9.09 -16.62
C ALA A 31 16.46 8.27 -16.52
N HIS A 32 16.42 7.16 -15.78
CA HIS A 32 15.21 6.37 -15.57
C HIS A 32 14.24 7.08 -14.63
N TYR A 33 14.73 7.75 -13.59
CA TYR A 33 13.91 8.59 -12.71
C TYR A 33 13.14 9.64 -13.51
N GLY A 34 13.84 10.35 -14.43
CA GLY A 34 13.23 11.37 -15.30
C GLY A 34 12.10 10.78 -16.15
N LYS A 35 12.34 9.64 -16.82
CA LYS A 35 11.31 8.98 -17.65
C LYS A 35 10.08 8.59 -16.87
N THR A 36 10.24 8.05 -15.65
CA THR A 36 9.11 7.67 -14.80
C THR A 36 8.31 8.91 -14.37
N SER A 37 9.00 9.97 -13.97
CA SER A 37 8.37 11.26 -13.63
C SER A 37 7.57 11.84 -14.79
N ASP A 38 8.17 11.88 -15.98
CA ASP A 38 7.54 12.42 -17.20
C ASP A 38 6.28 11.63 -17.58
N ALA A 39 6.33 10.29 -17.49
CA ALA A 39 5.18 9.43 -17.81
C ALA A 39 4.03 9.63 -16.82
N VAL A 40 4.31 9.77 -15.53
CA VAL A 40 3.31 10.07 -14.50
C VAL A 40 2.64 11.41 -14.76
N GLN A 41 3.42 12.46 -15.03
CA GLN A 41 2.91 13.82 -15.28
C GLN A 41 2.13 13.92 -16.60
N ALA A 42 2.67 13.36 -17.69
CA ALA A 42 2.05 13.41 -19.01
C ALA A 42 0.66 12.74 -19.03
N ASN A 43 0.47 11.69 -18.22
CA ASN A 43 -0.80 10.98 -18.11
C ASN A 43 -1.68 11.49 -16.98
N ARG A 44 -1.30 12.55 -16.26
CA ARG A 44 -2.04 13.13 -15.11
C ARG A 44 -2.39 12.08 -14.07
N LEU A 45 -1.42 11.24 -13.71
CA LEU A 45 -1.60 10.15 -12.76
C LEU A 45 -1.08 10.53 -11.38
N HIS A 46 -1.67 9.93 -10.36
CA HIS A 46 -1.21 10.02 -8.98
C HIS A 46 -0.36 8.79 -8.63
N THR A 47 0.68 9.00 -7.82
CA THR A 47 1.50 7.91 -7.29
C THR A 47 1.60 7.99 -5.78
N VAL A 48 1.57 6.85 -5.10
CA VAL A 48 1.87 6.78 -3.66
C VAL A 48 3.28 7.27 -3.36
N CYS A 49 4.18 7.12 -4.33
CA CYS A 49 5.57 7.59 -4.20
C CYS A 49 5.65 9.11 -3.95
N GLU A 50 4.74 9.89 -4.53
CA GLU A 50 4.65 11.35 -4.34
C GLU A 50 3.73 11.69 -3.16
N GLU A 51 2.49 11.21 -3.17
CA GLU A 51 1.46 11.56 -2.20
C GLU A 51 1.82 11.13 -0.76
N ALA A 52 2.40 9.94 -0.60
CA ALA A 52 2.88 9.44 0.68
C ALA A 52 4.30 9.90 1.04
N ARG A 53 4.95 10.74 0.20
CA ARG A 53 6.35 11.18 0.38
C ARG A 53 7.29 10.01 0.66
N CYS A 54 7.18 8.97 -0.18
CA CYS A 54 7.90 7.72 0.02
C CYS A 54 9.42 7.94 -0.03
N PRO A 55 10.19 7.48 0.97
CA PRO A 55 11.64 7.64 0.97
C PRO A 55 12.33 6.87 -0.16
N ASN A 56 11.68 5.81 -0.69
CA ASN A 56 12.24 4.96 -1.72
C ASN A 56 12.00 5.47 -3.15
N ARG A 57 11.29 6.62 -3.31
CA ARG A 57 10.91 7.14 -4.64
C ARG A 57 12.09 7.23 -5.59
N GLY A 58 13.22 7.78 -5.12
CA GLY A 58 14.43 7.90 -5.94
C GLY A 58 14.91 6.58 -6.51
N GLU A 59 15.04 5.57 -5.67
CA GLU A 59 15.47 4.24 -6.05
C GLU A 59 14.44 3.53 -6.95
N CYS A 60 13.17 3.48 -6.54
CA CYS A 60 12.12 2.81 -7.31
C CYS A 60 11.95 3.42 -8.71
N TRP A 61 11.93 4.74 -8.83
CA TRP A 61 11.78 5.41 -10.13
C TRP A 61 13.01 5.24 -11.02
N SER A 62 14.21 5.19 -10.44
CA SER A 62 15.43 4.83 -11.16
C SER A 62 15.42 3.40 -11.71
N ARG A 63 14.69 2.50 -11.06
CA ARG A 63 14.43 1.12 -11.51
C ARG A 63 13.24 0.99 -12.47
N GLY A 64 12.56 2.10 -12.78
CA GLY A 64 11.36 2.11 -13.62
C GLY A 64 10.10 1.56 -12.90
N THR A 65 10.09 1.53 -11.56
CA THR A 65 8.97 0.99 -10.77
C THR A 65 8.20 2.14 -10.11
N ALA A 66 6.89 2.19 -10.30
CA ALA A 66 5.98 3.13 -9.63
C ALA A 66 4.74 2.42 -9.09
N THR A 67 4.20 2.92 -7.97
CA THR A 67 2.92 2.47 -7.44
C THR A 67 1.88 3.52 -7.79
N PHE A 68 0.96 3.19 -8.71
CA PHE A 68 -0.08 4.11 -9.14
C PHE A 68 -1.22 4.14 -8.13
N MET A 69 -1.71 5.34 -7.87
CA MET A 69 -2.82 5.58 -6.95
C MET A 69 -4.07 5.97 -7.75
N LEU A 70 -5.05 5.10 -7.73
CA LEU A 70 -6.33 5.24 -8.42
C LEU A 70 -7.31 6.11 -7.61
N LEU A 71 -8.34 6.62 -8.29
CA LEU A 71 -9.46 7.36 -7.69
C LEU A 71 -9.07 8.75 -7.16
N GLY A 72 -7.97 9.31 -7.70
CA GLY A 72 -7.50 10.66 -7.41
C GLY A 72 -6.65 10.77 -6.14
N ASP A 73 -6.56 12.00 -5.60
CA ASP A 73 -5.65 12.40 -4.51
C ASP A 73 -6.34 12.59 -3.15
N THR A 74 -7.67 12.50 -3.10
CA THR A 74 -8.45 12.83 -1.90
C THR A 74 -9.11 11.60 -1.29
N CYS A 75 -8.75 11.28 -0.04
CA CYS A 75 -9.21 10.11 0.69
C CYS A 75 -10.35 10.47 1.65
N THR A 76 -11.38 9.62 1.75
CA THR A 76 -12.48 9.79 2.72
C THR A 76 -12.08 9.43 4.17
N ARG A 77 -10.84 8.98 4.40
CA ARG A 77 -10.31 8.59 5.72
C ARG A 77 -9.12 9.45 6.13
N ALA A 78 -8.94 9.61 7.46
CA ALA A 78 -7.89 10.42 8.09
C ALA A 78 -6.95 9.55 8.93
N CYS A 79 -6.15 8.71 8.28
CA CYS A 79 -5.16 7.90 8.98
C CYS A 79 -4.03 8.79 9.52
N GLY A 80 -3.68 8.65 10.80
CA GLY A 80 -2.72 9.52 11.48
C GLY A 80 -1.27 9.42 10.99
N PHE A 81 -0.96 8.41 10.19
CA PHE A 81 0.36 8.20 9.58
C PHE A 81 0.44 8.64 8.11
N CYS A 82 -0.70 8.87 7.44
CA CYS A 82 -0.80 9.02 5.99
C CYS A 82 -0.80 10.49 5.58
N SER A 83 0.01 10.87 4.59
CA SER A 83 0.07 12.25 4.09
C SER A 83 -0.87 12.52 2.92
N VAL A 84 -1.65 11.54 2.47
CA VAL A 84 -2.68 11.72 1.44
C VAL A 84 -3.75 12.68 1.97
N LYS A 85 -4.20 13.59 1.11
CA LYS A 85 -5.21 14.59 1.43
C LYS A 85 -6.51 13.93 1.90
N THR A 86 -7.01 14.38 3.05
CA THR A 86 -8.30 13.92 3.58
C THR A 86 -9.39 14.88 3.19
N GLY A 87 -10.54 14.36 2.74
CA GLY A 87 -11.68 15.21 2.37
C GLY A 87 -12.80 14.42 1.71
N LYS A 88 -13.75 15.17 1.15
CA LYS A 88 -14.77 14.64 0.27
C LYS A 88 -14.26 14.78 -1.17
N PRO A 89 -14.06 13.68 -1.92
CA PRO A 89 -13.67 13.75 -3.33
C PRO A 89 -14.75 14.44 -4.17
N ASP A 90 -14.33 15.30 -5.10
CA ASP A 90 -15.27 16.09 -5.89
C ASP A 90 -15.77 15.36 -7.14
N HIS A 91 -14.96 14.43 -7.67
CA HIS A 91 -15.25 13.75 -8.92
C HIS A 91 -14.63 12.34 -8.96
N PHE A 92 -15.03 11.63 -9.99
CA PHE A 92 -14.57 10.30 -10.35
C PHE A 92 -14.23 10.32 -11.84
N ASP A 93 -13.07 9.84 -12.21
CA ASP A 93 -12.61 9.82 -13.59
C ASP A 93 -12.69 8.39 -14.16
N ALA A 94 -13.69 8.15 -14.97
CA ALA A 94 -13.91 6.87 -15.62
C ALA A 94 -12.82 6.50 -16.67
N ASP A 95 -12.04 7.49 -17.15
CA ASP A 95 -10.96 7.29 -18.12
C ASP A 95 -9.59 7.02 -17.47
N GLU A 96 -9.49 7.10 -16.14
CA GLU A 96 -8.26 6.82 -15.40
C GLU A 96 -7.67 5.43 -15.70
N PRO A 97 -8.45 4.32 -15.79
CA PRO A 97 -7.93 3.00 -16.12
C PRO A 97 -7.15 2.96 -17.44
N ARG A 98 -7.67 3.58 -18.49
CA ARG A 98 -7.02 3.66 -19.80
C ARG A 98 -5.67 4.40 -19.72
N ARG A 99 -5.66 5.57 -19.06
CA ARG A 99 -4.44 6.37 -18.90
C ARG A 99 -3.38 5.66 -18.07
N VAL A 100 -3.76 4.94 -17.02
CA VAL A 100 -2.85 4.10 -16.24
C VAL A 100 -2.22 3.04 -17.13
N ALA A 101 -3.03 2.31 -17.90
CA ALA A 101 -2.51 1.28 -18.80
C ALA A 101 -1.58 1.87 -19.88
N GLU A 102 -1.89 3.01 -20.44
CA GLU A 102 -1.01 3.71 -21.40
C GLU A 102 0.34 4.09 -20.79
N ALA A 103 0.34 4.63 -19.57
CA ALA A 103 1.57 4.97 -18.85
C ALA A 103 2.43 3.73 -18.55
N VAL A 104 1.79 2.63 -18.13
CA VAL A 104 2.47 1.35 -17.86
C VAL A 104 3.14 0.81 -19.11
N MET A 105 2.44 0.83 -20.26
CA MET A 105 3.02 0.41 -21.55
C MET A 105 4.16 1.33 -22.00
N ALA A 106 4.02 2.64 -21.84
CA ALA A 106 5.07 3.62 -22.18
C ALA A 106 6.34 3.41 -21.33
N LEU A 107 6.19 3.03 -20.07
CA LEU A 107 7.28 2.70 -19.16
C LEU A 107 7.85 1.29 -19.35
N LYS A 108 7.20 0.46 -20.17
CA LYS A 108 7.58 -0.95 -20.42
C LYS A 108 7.69 -1.77 -19.12
N LEU A 109 6.74 -1.56 -18.20
CA LEU A 109 6.68 -2.32 -16.96
C LEU A 109 6.08 -3.70 -17.24
N ASN A 110 6.65 -4.72 -16.64
CA ASN A 110 6.14 -6.09 -16.66
C ASN A 110 5.43 -6.49 -15.35
N TYR A 111 5.50 -5.61 -14.34
CA TYR A 111 4.81 -5.76 -13.06
C TYR A 111 4.39 -4.40 -12.53
N ILE A 112 3.17 -4.32 -12.00
CA ILE A 112 2.61 -3.07 -11.50
C ILE A 112 1.92 -3.26 -10.15
N VAL A 113 2.05 -2.26 -9.29
CA VAL A 113 1.25 -2.14 -8.07
C VAL A 113 0.22 -1.04 -8.25
N LEU A 114 -1.05 -1.39 -8.10
CA LEU A 114 -2.19 -0.48 -8.11
C LEU A 114 -2.75 -0.33 -6.71
N THR A 115 -2.88 0.89 -6.25
CA THR A 115 -3.54 1.21 -5.00
C THR A 115 -4.59 2.29 -5.21
N SER A 116 -5.31 2.66 -4.16
CA SER A 116 -6.26 3.78 -4.24
C SER A 116 -6.39 4.51 -2.91
N VAL A 117 -6.98 5.69 -2.96
CA VAL A 117 -7.58 6.33 -1.79
C VAL A 117 -8.82 5.55 -1.33
N ASN A 118 -9.24 5.69 -0.07
CA ASN A 118 -10.55 5.20 0.34
C ASN A 118 -11.65 6.09 -0.26
N ARG A 119 -12.67 5.46 -0.83
CA ARG A 119 -13.85 6.07 -1.45
C ARG A 119 -15.13 5.51 -0.81
N ASP A 120 -15.29 5.76 0.50
CA ASP A 120 -16.50 5.36 1.24
C ASP A 120 -17.79 6.04 0.72
N ASP A 121 -17.63 7.00 -0.19
CA ASP A 121 -18.70 7.70 -0.91
C ASP A 121 -19.21 6.94 -2.15
N LEU A 122 -18.43 5.95 -2.65
CA LEU A 122 -18.83 5.09 -3.77
C LEU A 122 -19.47 3.80 -3.26
N ALA A 123 -20.51 3.34 -3.93
CA ALA A 123 -21.26 2.16 -3.54
C ALA A 123 -20.40 0.86 -3.55
N ASP A 124 -19.45 0.78 -4.49
CA ASP A 124 -18.50 -0.31 -4.64
C ASP A 124 -17.13 -0.06 -3.98
N GLY A 125 -16.98 1.09 -3.28
CA GLY A 125 -15.71 1.50 -2.69
C GLY A 125 -14.58 1.74 -3.70
N GLY A 126 -14.90 1.80 -5.01
CA GLY A 126 -13.97 1.96 -6.11
C GLY A 126 -13.47 0.64 -6.73
N ALA A 127 -14.06 -0.51 -6.37
CA ALA A 127 -13.67 -1.82 -6.91
C ALA A 127 -13.78 -1.88 -8.44
N GLY A 128 -14.77 -1.21 -9.03
CA GLY A 128 -14.95 -1.13 -10.47
C GLY A 128 -13.76 -0.52 -11.21
N ILE A 129 -13.07 0.45 -10.60
CA ILE A 129 -11.86 1.05 -11.22
C ILE A 129 -10.67 0.09 -11.16
N PHE A 130 -10.49 -0.66 -10.08
CA PHE A 130 -9.48 -1.72 -10.05
C PHE A 130 -9.75 -2.77 -11.14
N ALA A 131 -11.00 -3.21 -11.26
CA ALA A 131 -11.43 -4.16 -12.29
C ALA A 131 -11.21 -3.62 -13.72
N ALA A 132 -11.61 -2.37 -13.98
CA ALA A 132 -11.42 -1.74 -15.28
C ALA A 132 -9.92 -1.58 -15.62
N THR A 133 -9.09 -1.20 -14.64
CA THR A 133 -7.65 -1.06 -14.84
C THR A 133 -6.99 -2.40 -15.15
N LEU A 134 -7.41 -3.50 -14.50
CA LEU A 134 -6.93 -4.84 -14.83
C LEU A 134 -7.24 -5.21 -16.28
N ARG A 135 -8.50 -5.00 -16.73
CA ARG A 135 -8.90 -5.27 -18.11
C ARG A 135 -8.07 -4.46 -19.11
N GLU A 136 -7.91 -3.16 -18.87
CA GLU A 136 -7.12 -2.29 -19.75
C GLU A 136 -5.65 -2.71 -19.84
N LEU A 137 -5.04 -3.13 -18.75
CA LEU A 137 -3.68 -3.64 -18.72
C LEU A 137 -3.55 -4.95 -19.49
N ARG A 138 -4.40 -5.93 -19.18
CA ARG A 138 -4.33 -7.29 -19.76
C ARG A 138 -4.73 -7.34 -21.25
N LEU A 139 -5.56 -6.39 -21.71
CA LEU A 139 -5.85 -6.22 -23.14
C LEU A 139 -4.63 -5.71 -23.93
N ARG A 140 -3.72 -4.96 -23.29
CA ARG A 140 -2.51 -4.42 -23.91
C ARG A 140 -1.31 -5.34 -23.76
N ASP A 141 -1.19 -5.98 -22.59
CA ASP A 141 -0.17 -6.97 -22.29
C ASP A 141 -0.77 -8.08 -21.42
N ALA A 142 -1.07 -9.21 -22.04
CA ALA A 142 -1.67 -10.39 -21.39
C ALA A 142 -0.78 -10.99 -20.28
N THR A 143 0.54 -10.67 -20.27
CA THR A 143 1.53 -11.28 -19.38
C THR A 143 1.87 -10.40 -18.17
N ILE A 144 1.41 -9.15 -18.15
CA ILE A 144 1.76 -8.20 -17.08
C ILE A 144 1.35 -8.71 -15.70
N GLY A 145 2.27 -8.67 -14.73
CA GLY A 145 1.98 -8.97 -13.33
C GLY A 145 1.25 -7.79 -12.66
N VAL A 146 0.21 -8.09 -11.89
CA VAL A 146 -0.58 -7.08 -11.18
C VAL A 146 -0.67 -7.40 -9.71
N GLU A 147 -0.32 -6.42 -8.88
CA GLU A 147 -0.57 -6.42 -7.45
C GLU A 147 -1.55 -5.31 -7.12
N TYR A 148 -2.58 -5.63 -6.37
CA TYR A 148 -3.46 -4.64 -5.76
C TYR A 148 -3.01 -4.33 -4.34
N LEU A 149 -3.16 -3.07 -3.93
CA LEU A 149 -3.15 -2.63 -2.55
C LEU A 149 -4.46 -1.88 -2.29
N THR A 150 -5.48 -2.65 -1.91
CA THR A 150 -6.85 -2.16 -1.85
C THR A 150 -7.18 -1.45 -0.54
N PRO A 151 -8.20 -0.55 -0.53
CA PRO A 151 -8.86 -0.12 0.70
C PRO A 151 -9.58 -1.28 1.38
N ASP A 152 -10.17 -1.06 2.57
CA ASP A 152 -10.89 -2.11 3.32
C ASP A 152 -12.33 -2.34 2.84
N PHE A 153 -12.79 -1.66 1.78
CA PHE A 153 -14.14 -1.76 1.21
C PHE A 153 -15.24 -1.82 2.27
N ARG A 154 -15.27 -0.83 3.14
CA ARG A 154 -15.96 -0.78 4.44
C ARG A 154 -17.38 -1.36 4.48
N GLN A 155 -18.16 -1.20 3.42
CA GLN A 155 -19.57 -1.61 3.39
C GLN A 155 -19.91 -2.56 2.23
N CYS A 156 -18.91 -2.93 1.42
CA CYS A 156 -19.12 -3.63 0.16
C CYS A 156 -18.04 -4.68 -0.13
N GLN A 157 -17.44 -5.31 0.90
CA GLN A 157 -16.34 -6.28 0.69
C GLN A 157 -16.71 -7.41 -0.26
N ASP A 158 -17.89 -8.02 -0.10
CA ASP A 158 -18.33 -9.15 -0.93
C ASP A 158 -18.54 -8.72 -2.39
N ASP A 159 -19.17 -7.55 -2.59
CA ASP A 159 -19.33 -6.98 -3.93
C ASP A 159 -17.99 -6.58 -4.54
N ALA A 160 -17.10 -5.97 -3.77
CA ALA A 160 -15.77 -5.59 -4.26
C ALA A 160 -14.94 -6.81 -4.70
N VAL A 161 -14.94 -7.88 -3.89
CA VAL A 161 -14.27 -9.14 -4.23
C VAL A 161 -14.88 -9.71 -5.52
N ARG A 162 -16.21 -9.81 -5.58
CA ARG A 162 -16.90 -10.30 -6.77
C ARG A 162 -16.57 -9.50 -8.03
N ILE A 163 -16.65 -8.16 -7.99
CA ILE A 163 -16.35 -7.27 -9.13
C ILE A 163 -14.93 -7.49 -9.66
N ILE A 164 -13.96 -7.62 -8.77
CA ILE A 164 -12.56 -7.83 -9.13
C ILE A 164 -12.35 -9.23 -9.70
N MET A 165 -12.96 -10.25 -9.09
CA MET A 165 -12.84 -11.64 -9.55
C MET A 165 -13.56 -11.88 -10.89
N ASP A 166 -14.72 -11.24 -11.09
CA ASP A 166 -15.42 -11.26 -12.38
C ASP A 166 -14.51 -10.71 -13.49
N ALA A 167 -13.83 -9.58 -13.22
CA ALA A 167 -12.88 -9.00 -14.19
C ALA A 167 -11.68 -9.92 -14.48
N LEU A 168 -11.21 -10.68 -13.49
CA LEU A 168 -10.14 -11.66 -13.68
C LEU A 168 -10.61 -12.86 -14.53
N GLY A 169 -11.87 -13.31 -14.34
CA GLY A 169 -12.49 -14.40 -15.10
C GLY A 169 -12.87 -14.03 -16.54
N GLU A 170 -13.04 -12.74 -16.85
CA GLU A 170 -13.38 -12.24 -18.19
C GLU A 170 -12.16 -11.96 -19.09
N LEU A 171 -10.94 -12.23 -18.61
CA LEU A 171 -9.73 -11.97 -19.37
C LEU A 171 -9.64 -12.90 -20.60
N PRO A 172 -8.96 -12.44 -21.69
CA PRO A 172 -8.75 -13.27 -22.88
C PRO A 172 -8.01 -14.57 -22.56
N ASP A 173 -8.26 -15.61 -23.36
CA ASP A 173 -7.55 -16.87 -23.28
C ASP A 173 -6.03 -16.64 -23.36
N GLY A 174 -5.29 -17.29 -22.47
CA GLY A 174 -3.83 -17.14 -22.36
C GLY A 174 -3.36 -15.89 -21.60
N ALA A 175 -4.27 -15.03 -21.15
CA ALA A 175 -3.89 -13.97 -20.23
C ALA A 175 -3.58 -14.54 -18.84
N ARG A 176 -2.64 -13.90 -18.17
CA ARG A 176 -2.24 -14.25 -16.82
C ARG A 176 -3.43 -14.10 -15.85
N SER A 177 -3.79 -15.15 -15.14
CA SER A 177 -4.98 -15.23 -14.27
C SER A 177 -4.66 -15.10 -12.78
N ASP A 178 -3.37 -14.93 -12.42
CA ASP A 178 -2.95 -14.71 -11.05
C ASP A 178 -2.95 -13.22 -10.66
N LEU A 179 -3.20 -12.97 -9.38
CA LEU A 179 -3.27 -11.65 -8.77
C LEU A 179 -2.69 -11.69 -7.36
N VAL A 180 -1.82 -10.74 -7.03
CA VAL A 180 -1.48 -10.48 -5.64
C VAL A 180 -2.47 -9.46 -5.08
N TRP A 181 -3.26 -9.88 -4.08
CA TRP A 181 -4.23 -9.00 -3.42
C TRP A 181 -3.69 -8.50 -2.08
N GLY A 182 -3.18 -7.28 -2.07
CA GLY A 182 -2.72 -6.60 -0.88
C GLY A 182 -3.81 -5.80 -0.18
N HIS A 183 -3.84 -5.88 1.12
CA HIS A 183 -4.49 -4.94 2.02
C HIS A 183 -3.68 -4.85 3.32
N ASN A 184 -3.14 -3.67 3.62
CA ASN A 184 -2.29 -3.51 4.78
C ASN A 184 -3.10 -3.40 6.07
N VAL A 185 -2.75 -4.16 7.10
CA VAL A 185 -3.27 -3.94 8.47
C VAL A 185 -2.59 -2.74 9.15
N GLU A 186 -1.43 -2.32 8.66
CA GLU A 186 -0.64 -1.14 9.02
C GLU A 186 -0.06 -1.17 10.42
N THR A 187 -0.82 -1.58 11.45
CA THR A 187 -0.40 -1.60 12.84
C THR A 187 -1.19 -2.61 13.67
N VAL A 188 -0.88 -2.73 14.95
CA VAL A 188 -1.52 -3.65 15.90
C VAL A 188 -2.91 -3.16 16.34
N PRO A 189 -3.83 -4.06 16.76
CA PRO A 189 -5.22 -3.72 17.10
C PRO A 189 -5.37 -2.55 18.07
N ARG A 190 -4.55 -2.50 19.13
CA ARG A 190 -4.58 -1.45 20.15
C ARG A 190 -4.39 -0.04 19.57
N LEU A 191 -3.62 0.07 18.49
CA LEU A 191 -3.28 1.36 17.87
C LEU A 191 -4.27 1.79 16.78
N TYR A 192 -5.26 0.95 16.40
CA TYR A 192 -6.16 1.26 15.28
C TYR A 192 -6.91 2.57 15.44
N GLN A 193 -7.44 2.86 16.63
CA GLN A 193 -8.22 4.09 16.86
C GLN A 193 -7.36 5.36 16.67
N THR A 194 -6.08 5.28 16.97
CA THR A 194 -5.15 6.41 16.83
C THR A 194 -4.56 6.47 15.43
N ALA A 195 -4.08 5.34 14.90
CA ALA A 195 -3.35 5.29 13.63
C ALA A 195 -4.26 5.19 12.41
N ARG A 196 -5.36 4.42 12.48
CA ARG A 196 -6.27 4.15 11.35
C ARG A 196 -7.70 4.57 11.65
N LYS A 197 -7.92 5.85 11.89
CA LYS A 197 -9.27 6.39 12.19
C LYS A 197 -10.29 6.00 11.11
N GLY A 198 -11.40 5.39 11.55
CA GLY A 198 -12.48 4.92 10.66
C GLY A 198 -12.28 3.50 10.10
N SER A 199 -11.12 2.87 10.31
CA SER A 199 -10.87 1.47 9.99
C SER A 199 -11.09 0.57 11.19
N LYS A 200 -11.25 -0.73 10.95
CA LYS A 200 -11.37 -1.76 11.98
C LYS A 200 -10.41 -2.92 11.65
N TYR A 201 -9.67 -3.38 12.65
CA TYR A 201 -8.70 -4.47 12.48
C TYR A 201 -9.34 -5.73 11.92
N GLN A 202 -10.45 -6.17 12.51
CA GLN A 202 -11.16 -7.36 12.05
C GLN A 202 -11.63 -7.24 10.60
N ARG A 203 -12.12 -6.06 10.18
CA ARG A 203 -12.52 -5.83 8.78
C ARG A 203 -11.36 -6.00 7.80
N SER A 204 -10.14 -5.62 8.19
CA SER A 204 -8.94 -5.84 7.39
C SER A 204 -8.62 -7.33 7.26
N LEU A 205 -8.74 -8.10 8.34
CA LEU A 205 -8.56 -9.56 8.31
C LEU A 205 -9.64 -10.25 7.49
N ASP A 206 -10.90 -9.82 7.64
CA ASP A 206 -12.05 -10.39 6.89
C ASP A 206 -11.85 -10.21 5.37
N LEU A 207 -11.40 -9.02 4.92
CA LEU A 207 -11.10 -8.78 3.51
C LEU A 207 -9.96 -9.68 3.01
N LEU A 208 -8.88 -9.78 3.78
CA LEU A 208 -7.74 -10.63 3.42
C LEU A 208 -8.13 -12.11 3.34
N ALA A 209 -8.95 -12.58 4.28
CA ALA A 209 -9.47 -13.96 4.25
C ALA A 209 -10.36 -14.22 3.04
N LYS A 210 -11.24 -13.27 2.68
CA LYS A 210 -12.06 -13.36 1.47
C LYS A 210 -11.21 -13.40 0.19
N ALA A 211 -10.19 -12.56 0.11
CA ALA A 211 -9.25 -12.55 -1.02
C ALA A 211 -8.44 -13.86 -1.11
N ALA A 212 -7.93 -14.36 0.02
CA ALA A 212 -7.14 -15.58 0.09
C ALA A 212 -7.92 -16.86 -0.33
N GLN A 213 -9.26 -16.83 -0.26
CA GLN A 213 -10.13 -17.93 -0.70
C GLN A 213 -10.36 -17.94 -2.21
N GLN A 214 -9.97 -16.89 -2.93
CA GLN A 214 -10.19 -16.82 -4.39
C GLN A 214 -9.11 -17.59 -5.15
N SER A 215 -9.52 -18.30 -6.19
CA SER A 215 -8.59 -19.03 -7.06
C SER A 215 -7.68 -18.06 -7.82
N GLY A 216 -6.38 -18.36 -7.88
CA GLY A 216 -5.40 -17.50 -8.54
C GLY A 216 -5.00 -16.25 -7.73
N VAL A 217 -5.47 -16.11 -6.49
CA VAL A 217 -5.16 -14.94 -5.65
C VAL A 217 -4.21 -15.32 -4.52
N GLU A 218 -3.12 -14.54 -4.37
CA GLU A 218 -2.26 -14.57 -3.19
C GLU A 218 -2.48 -13.33 -2.34
N ALA A 219 -2.97 -13.53 -1.12
CA ALA A 219 -3.20 -12.43 -0.18
C ALA A 219 -1.88 -11.93 0.42
N LYS A 220 -1.75 -10.59 0.49
CA LYS A 220 -0.59 -9.88 1.01
C LYS A 220 -0.99 -8.82 2.02
N SER A 221 -0.16 -8.61 3.05
CA SER A 221 -0.36 -7.53 4.01
C SER A 221 0.97 -6.90 4.44
N ALA A 222 0.89 -5.74 5.09
CA ALA A 222 2.06 -5.09 5.65
C ALA A 222 1.76 -4.41 6.99
N LEU A 223 2.84 -4.26 7.79
CA LEU A 223 2.86 -3.51 9.04
C LEU A 223 3.95 -2.44 8.99
N MET A 224 3.65 -1.30 9.61
CA MET A 224 4.64 -0.30 9.95
C MET A 224 4.98 -0.39 11.44
N LEU A 225 6.27 -0.41 11.77
CA LEU A 225 6.78 -0.50 13.14
C LEU A 225 7.35 0.83 13.61
N GLY A 226 7.31 1.06 14.93
CA GLY A 226 7.78 2.29 15.58
C GLY A 226 6.66 3.26 15.97
N LEU A 227 5.40 2.80 16.01
CA LEU A 227 4.23 3.52 16.50
C LEU A 227 3.93 3.21 17.99
N GLY A 228 4.75 2.37 18.65
CA GLY A 228 4.61 1.99 20.05
C GLY A 228 3.98 0.61 20.28
N GLU A 229 3.97 -0.23 19.26
CA GLU A 229 3.63 -1.64 19.37
C GLU A 229 4.72 -2.41 20.13
N SER A 230 4.32 -3.44 20.86
CA SER A 230 5.23 -4.39 21.47
C SER A 230 5.53 -5.56 20.52
N ARG A 231 6.67 -6.26 20.74
CA ARG A 231 7.01 -7.48 20.01
C ARG A 231 5.90 -8.54 20.06
N ALA A 232 5.29 -8.73 21.22
CA ALA A 232 4.21 -9.68 21.40
C ALA A 232 2.98 -9.35 20.55
N GLU A 233 2.63 -8.07 20.44
CA GLU A 233 1.53 -7.60 19.60
C GLU A 233 1.83 -7.80 18.10
N VAL A 234 3.05 -7.52 17.65
CA VAL A 234 3.46 -7.76 16.25
C VAL A 234 3.37 -9.24 15.91
N LEU A 235 3.90 -10.14 16.76
CA LEU A 235 3.82 -11.58 16.54
C LEU A 235 2.36 -12.10 16.59
N ALA A 236 1.48 -11.49 17.39
CA ALA A 236 0.06 -11.81 17.38
C ALA A 236 -0.58 -11.45 16.03
N VAL A 237 -0.29 -10.25 15.51
CA VAL A 237 -0.77 -9.82 14.18
C VAL A 237 -0.27 -10.73 13.07
N LEU A 238 1.00 -11.17 13.12
CA LEU A 238 1.52 -12.12 12.12
C LEU A 238 0.74 -13.45 12.17
N ARG A 239 0.42 -13.98 13.36
CA ARG A 239 -0.41 -15.19 13.49
C ARG A 239 -1.82 -14.98 12.96
N ASP A 240 -2.45 -13.82 13.23
CA ASP A 240 -3.78 -13.50 12.73
C ASP A 240 -3.78 -13.42 11.20
N LEU A 241 -2.78 -12.77 10.60
CA LEU A 241 -2.62 -12.70 9.14
C LEU A 241 -2.42 -14.08 8.51
N TYR A 242 -1.56 -14.92 9.11
CA TYR A 242 -1.34 -16.27 8.63
C TYR A 242 -2.63 -17.11 8.70
N SER A 243 -3.37 -16.99 9.80
CA SER A 243 -4.67 -17.66 10.00
C SER A 243 -5.75 -17.18 9.02
N ALA A 244 -5.67 -15.92 8.58
CA ALA A 244 -6.53 -15.36 7.52
C ALA A 244 -6.13 -15.81 6.10
N GLY A 245 -5.09 -16.64 5.95
CA GLY A 245 -4.63 -17.17 4.66
C GLY A 245 -3.65 -16.26 3.91
N VAL A 246 -3.14 -15.21 4.55
CA VAL A 246 -2.12 -14.34 3.96
C VAL A 246 -0.84 -15.13 3.71
N LYS A 247 -0.33 -15.06 2.48
CA LYS A 247 0.90 -15.75 2.05
C LYS A 247 2.12 -14.84 2.07
N ARG A 248 1.91 -13.53 1.90
CA ARG A 248 2.97 -12.53 1.74
C ARG A 248 2.87 -11.44 2.80
N VAL A 249 3.99 -11.12 3.46
CA VAL A 249 3.99 -10.06 4.49
C VAL A 249 5.22 -9.17 4.37
N SER A 250 5.01 -7.85 4.56
CA SER A 250 6.08 -6.85 4.63
C SER A 250 6.06 -6.15 5.98
N LEU A 251 7.23 -5.92 6.57
CA LEU A 251 7.39 -5.13 7.79
C LEU A 251 8.40 -3.99 7.53
N GLY A 252 7.98 -2.75 7.77
CA GLY A 252 8.81 -1.57 7.55
C GLY A 252 8.77 -0.58 8.70
N GLN A 253 9.75 0.32 8.78
CA GLN A 253 9.74 1.40 9.76
C GLN A 253 8.70 2.46 9.40
N TYR A 254 7.88 2.87 10.34
CA TYR A 254 7.10 4.10 10.20
C TYR A 254 8.02 5.31 10.13
N LEU A 255 7.86 6.13 9.10
CA LEU A 255 8.54 7.40 8.95
C LEU A 255 7.50 8.52 8.92
N ARG A 256 7.64 9.47 9.84
CA ARG A 256 6.70 10.57 10.03
C ARG A 256 6.75 11.53 8.84
N PRO A 257 5.66 11.71 8.06
CA PRO A 257 5.68 12.59 6.89
C PRO A 257 5.81 14.07 7.26
N SER A 258 5.20 14.51 8.36
CA SER A 258 5.28 15.88 8.87
C SER A 258 4.93 15.95 10.35
N LEU A 259 5.14 17.10 10.99
CA LEU A 259 4.81 17.30 12.41
C LEU A 259 3.31 17.17 12.75
N ASN A 260 2.44 17.18 11.76
CA ASN A 260 1.00 16.98 11.94
C ASN A 260 0.58 15.51 12.01
N HIS A 261 1.51 14.58 11.72
CA HIS A 261 1.27 13.13 11.76
C HIS A 261 1.73 12.54 13.09
N LEU A 262 1.41 11.28 13.32
CA LEU A 262 1.83 10.55 14.52
C LEU A 262 3.35 10.62 14.70
N PRO A 263 3.85 10.79 15.93
CA PRO A 263 5.27 10.76 16.19
C PRO A 263 5.84 9.34 15.94
N VAL A 264 7.09 9.28 15.53
CA VAL A 264 7.87 8.04 15.63
C VAL A 264 8.23 7.87 17.11
N LEU A 265 7.78 6.76 17.70
CA LEU A 265 8.05 6.45 19.11
C LEU A 265 9.35 5.65 19.26
N ASP A 266 9.69 4.85 18.26
CA ASP A 266 10.93 4.08 18.23
C ASP A 266 11.46 3.92 16.80
N TYR A 267 12.77 3.93 16.63
CA TYR A 267 13.45 3.52 15.40
C TYR A 267 14.00 2.11 15.61
N ILE A 268 13.29 1.16 15.04
CA ILE A 268 13.58 -0.27 15.17
C ILE A 268 14.91 -0.61 14.50
N HIS A 269 15.80 -1.27 15.24
CA HIS A 269 17.10 -1.66 14.72
C HIS A 269 16.97 -2.69 13.57
N PRO A 270 17.82 -2.65 12.52
CA PRO A 270 17.75 -3.59 11.40
C PRO A 270 17.73 -5.06 11.81
N GLU A 271 18.47 -5.45 12.85
CA GLU A 271 18.50 -6.82 13.38
C GLU A 271 17.13 -7.30 13.87
N VAL A 272 16.33 -6.42 14.48
CA VAL A 272 14.98 -6.76 14.93
C VAL A 272 14.05 -7.05 13.74
N PHE A 273 14.24 -6.36 12.61
CA PHE A 273 13.52 -6.70 11.38
C PHE A 273 13.93 -8.10 10.86
N THR A 274 15.20 -8.44 10.95
CA THR A 274 15.69 -9.79 10.60
C THR A 274 15.06 -10.85 11.50
N GLU A 275 14.92 -10.59 12.80
CA GLU A 275 14.21 -11.50 13.71
C GLU A 275 12.76 -11.68 13.31
N TYR A 276 12.03 -10.60 13.01
CA TYR A 276 10.64 -10.69 12.53
C TYR A 276 10.53 -11.46 11.21
N GLU A 277 11.48 -11.30 10.31
CA GLU A 277 11.53 -12.06 9.06
C GLU A 277 11.65 -13.56 9.33
N HIS A 278 12.56 -13.97 10.22
CA HIS A 278 12.73 -15.36 10.60
C HIS A 278 11.46 -15.93 11.27
N GLU A 279 10.86 -15.19 12.20
CA GLU A 279 9.61 -15.59 12.87
C GLU A 279 8.46 -15.76 11.87
N ALA A 280 8.28 -14.83 10.94
CA ALA A 280 7.24 -14.93 9.92
C ALA A 280 7.48 -16.11 8.97
N ARG A 281 8.72 -16.35 8.53
CA ARG A 281 9.07 -17.53 7.74
C ARG A 281 8.81 -18.83 8.50
N ALA A 282 9.15 -18.88 9.78
CA ALA A 282 8.88 -20.03 10.64
C ALA A 282 7.39 -20.30 10.85
N MET A 283 6.55 -19.26 10.79
CA MET A 283 5.07 -19.38 10.78
C MET A 283 4.52 -19.95 9.47
N GLY A 284 5.31 -19.97 8.37
CA GLY A 284 4.90 -20.52 7.08
C GLY A 284 4.50 -19.48 6.01
N PHE A 285 4.80 -18.18 6.21
CA PHE A 285 4.61 -17.22 5.12
C PHE A 285 5.52 -17.57 3.94
N ALA A 286 4.94 -17.62 2.74
CA ALA A 286 5.66 -17.96 1.51
C ALA A 286 6.65 -16.86 1.09
N TRP A 287 6.31 -15.60 1.37
CA TRP A 287 7.17 -14.47 1.09
C TRP A 287 7.17 -13.48 2.26
N VAL A 288 8.36 -13.10 2.68
CA VAL A 288 8.56 -12.13 3.78
C VAL A 288 9.64 -11.14 3.38
N LYS A 289 9.37 -9.88 3.59
CA LYS A 289 10.35 -8.79 3.46
C LYS A 289 10.28 -7.91 4.71
N ALA A 290 11.37 -7.80 5.44
CA ALA A 290 11.42 -6.95 6.64
C ALA A 290 12.68 -6.08 6.63
N GLY A 291 12.51 -4.80 7.01
CA GLY A 291 13.63 -3.87 7.06
C GLY A 291 13.20 -2.42 7.21
N PRO A 292 14.09 -1.52 7.65
CA PRO A 292 13.74 -0.12 7.94
C PRO A 292 13.11 0.62 6.76
N LEU A 293 13.52 0.32 5.54
CA LEU A 293 13.05 1.00 4.32
C LEU A 293 12.00 0.19 3.54
N VAL A 294 11.65 -1.00 4.01
CA VAL A 294 10.64 -1.85 3.38
C VAL A 294 9.28 -1.14 3.40
N ARG A 295 8.56 -1.25 2.29
CA ARG A 295 7.18 -0.83 2.07
C ARG A 295 6.42 -1.97 1.40
N SER A 296 5.08 -1.95 1.44
CA SER A 296 4.26 -3.02 0.83
C SER A 296 4.58 -3.26 -0.65
N SER A 297 4.88 -2.21 -1.40
CA SER A 297 5.22 -2.29 -2.83
C SER A 297 6.74 -2.26 -3.13
N TYR A 298 7.60 -2.34 -2.10
CA TYR A 298 9.05 -2.29 -2.29
C TYR A 298 9.55 -3.60 -2.86
N TYR A 299 10.24 -3.56 -4.01
CA TYR A 299 10.68 -4.73 -4.77
C TYR A 299 9.53 -5.70 -5.13
N ALA A 300 8.35 -5.15 -5.46
CA ALA A 300 7.19 -5.96 -5.78
C ALA A 300 7.43 -6.86 -7.00
N GLU A 301 8.24 -6.41 -7.96
CA GLU A 301 8.62 -7.16 -9.17
C GLU A 301 9.43 -8.43 -8.88
N GLU A 302 10.18 -8.48 -7.79
CA GLU A 302 10.96 -9.68 -7.40
C GLU A 302 10.06 -10.85 -6.96
N GLN A 303 8.79 -10.57 -6.66
CA GLN A 303 7.82 -11.58 -6.23
C GLN A 303 7.39 -12.54 -7.36
N GLN A 304 7.75 -12.25 -8.62
CA GLN A 304 7.44 -13.13 -9.77
C GLN A 304 8.31 -14.40 -9.82
N GLY A 305 9.49 -14.40 -9.20
CA GLY A 305 10.46 -15.51 -9.27
C GLY A 305 10.22 -16.64 -8.27
N ASP A 306 9.47 -16.40 -7.20
CA ASP A 306 9.37 -17.36 -6.07
C ASP A 306 8.22 -18.37 -6.19
N THR A 307 7.43 -18.34 -7.29
CA THR A 307 6.28 -19.24 -7.48
C THR A 307 6.62 -20.58 -8.14
N HIS A 308 7.90 -20.87 -8.42
CA HIS A 308 8.36 -22.10 -9.09
C HIS A 308 9.56 -22.78 -8.39
N ALA A 309 9.55 -22.85 -7.05
CA ALA A 309 10.50 -23.71 -6.33
C ALA A 309 9.77 -24.77 -5.50
#